data_56ff3682d8435f7acd1c79006fbd2f84
#
_entry.id   56ff3682d8435f7acd1c79006fbd2f84
#
_cell.length_a   1.000
_cell.length_b   1.000
_cell.length_c   1.000
_cell.angle_alpha   90.00
_cell.angle_beta   90.00
_cell.angle_gamma   90.00
#
_symmetry.space_group_name_H-M   'P 1'
#
loop_
_entity.id
_entity.type
_entity.pdbx_description
1 polymer ?
#
loop_
_entity_poly.entity_id
_entity_poly.type
_entity_poly.pdbx_seq_one_letter_code
_entity_poly.pdbx_strand_id
1 'polypeptide(L)'
;IGQLAFVWYIIATSTRLITNSFTRKMVRYVGWTWGTVSVLNMTDIMRSLLDSAAIQFGDTRISVWLLVQAAVTLAALLVSARLIAKTGADRLRRNEDLSPSVQVLAIKFIQVALYSTAFFLGLRSVGFDLTGLAVLSGAIGVVLGFGLQKVVSNLVSGIIILLDKSIKPGDVISLGDTFGWIEALGARYVSVVTRDGKEFLIPNEDLITGQVVNWSHSN
;
A
#
# COMPACT_ATOMS: atom_id res chain seq x y z
N ILE A 1 36.57 -11.32 12.22
CA ILE A 1 36.93 -10.04 11.54
C ILE A 1 36.17 -9.95 10.21
N GLY A 2 36.12 -11.02 9.39
CA GLY A 2 35.42 -10.98 8.09
C GLY A 2 33.94 -10.71 8.18
N GLN A 3 33.22 -11.27 9.17
CA GLN A 3 31.80 -11.07 9.36
C GLN A 3 31.46 -9.60 9.75
N LEU A 4 32.28 -8.97 10.58
CA LEU A 4 32.14 -7.56 10.94
C LEU A 4 32.32 -6.65 9.73
N ALA A 5 33.35 -6.89 8.92
CA ALA A 5 33.58 -6.11 7.70
C ALA A 5 32.44 -6.25 6.71
N PHE A 6 31.86 -7.45 6.57
CA PHE A 6 30.73 -7.71 5.70
C PHE A 6 29.45 -6.98 6.15
N VAL A 7 29.13 -7.06 7.45
CA VAL A 7 27.97 -6.36 8.03
C VAL A 7 28.12 -4.84 7.87
N TRP A 8 29.30 -4.31 8.16
CA TRP A 8 29.59 -2.89 8.00
C TRP A 8 29.51 -2.42 6.55
N TYR A 9 29.96 -3.25 5.61
CA TYR A 9 29.86 -2.97 4.18
C TYR A 9 28.40 -2.90 3.72
N ILE A 10 27.55 -3.86 4.14
CA ILE A 10 26.11 -3.86 3.83
C ILE A 10 25.45 -2.60 4.37
N ILE A 11 25.70 -2.25 5.65
CA ILE A 11 25.11 -1.06 6.28
C ILE A 11 25.59 0.22 5.57
N ALA A 12 26.86 0.32 5.25
CA ALA A 12 27.42 1.47 4.55
C ALA A 12 26.82 1.64 3.15
N THR A 13 26.60 0.54 2.43
CA THR A 13 26.04 0.54 1.08
C THR A 13 24.54 0.89 1.12
N SER A 14 23.78 0.24 2.03
CA SER A 14 22.34 0.50 2.20
C SER A 14 22.06 1.94 2.63
N THR A 15 22.91 2.53 3.48
CA THR A 15 22.74 3.92 3.94
C THR A 15 23.03 4.96 2.85
N ARG A 16 23.71 4.61 1.74
CA ARG A 16 23.91 5.50 0.59
C ARG A 16 22.59 5.85 -0.11
N LEU A 17 21.56 4.99 0.00
CA LEU A 17 20.22 5.24 -0.55
C LEU A 17 19.46 6.34 0.22
N ILE A 18 19.94 6.73 1.41
CA ILE A 18 19.29 7.75 2.25
C ILE A 18 19.80 9.12 1.85
N THR A 19 18.91 9.95 1.33
CA THR A 19 19.23 11.29 0.80
C THR A 19 19.52 12.30 1.92
N ASN A 20 18.83 12.19 3.08
CA ASN A 20 19.02 13.10 4.21
C ASN A 20 20.31 12.75 4.97
N SER A 21 21.24 13.72 5.08
CA SER A 21 22.55 13.53 5.70
C SER A 21 22.47 13.16 7.18
N PHE A 22 21.53 13.74 7.93
CA PHE A 22 21.32 13.44 9.35
C PHE A 22 20.79 12.01 9.53
N THR A 23 19.71 11.64 8.82
CA THR A 23 19.12 10.30 8.88
C THR A 23 20.12 9.24 8.43
N ARG A 24 20.91 9.51 7.39
CA ARG A 24 21.96 8.63 6.91
C ARG A 24 23.04 8.37 7.96
N LYS A 25 23.51 9.41 8.64
CA LYS A 25 24.49 9.27 9.72
C LYS A 25 23.91 8.47 10.88
N MET A 26 22.69 8.80 11.32
CA MET A 26 22.03 8.13 12.42
C MET A 26 21.83 6.65 12.15
N VAL A 27 21.28 6.28 11.00
CA VAL A 27 21.08 4.86 10.62
C VAL A 27 22.39 4.12 10.48
N ARG A 28 23.44 4.77 9.97
CA ARG A 28 24.78 4.19 9.87
C ARG A 28 25.37 3.90 11.25
N TYR A 29 25.35 4.86 12.16
CA TYR A 29 25.91 4.65 13.51
C TYR A 29 25.12 3.62 14.30
N VAL A 30 23.79 3.69 14.30
CA VAL A 30 22.95 2.70 14.96
C VAL A 30 23.14 1.31 14.36
N GLY A 31 23.19 1.21 13.04
CA GLY A 31 23.45 -0.05 12.36
C GLY A 31 24.84 -0.64 12.67
N TRP A 32 25.88 0.19 12.68
CA TRP A 32 27.23 -0.26 12.99
C TRP A 32 27.38 -0.71 14.45
N THR A 33 26.82 0.03 15.41
CA THR A 33 26.84 -0.37 16.82
C THR A 33 26.09 -1.67 17.03
N TRP A 34 24.87 -1.79 16.47
CA TRP A 34 24.08 -3.01 16.55
C TRP A 34 24.77 -4.20 15.86
N GLY A 35 25.25 -4.02 14.65
CA GLY A 35 25.97 -5.06 13.91
C GLY A 35 27.24 -5.54 14.63
N THR A 36 27.98 -4.61 15.25
CA THR A 36 29.18 -4.96 16.04
C THR A 36 28.83 -5.77 17.27
N VAL A 37 27.83 -5.34 18.03
CA VAL A 37 27.34 -6.04 19.24
C VAL A 37 26.83 -7.43 18.90
N SER A 38 26.10 -7.59 17.78
CA SER A 38 25.58 -8.88 17.33
C SER A 38 26.69 -9.85 16.92
N VAL A 39 27.68 -9.39 16.15
CA VAL A 39 28.79 -10.23 15.67
C VAL A 39 29.76 -10.63 16.79
N LEU A 40 29.93 -9.76 17.78
CA LEU A 40 30.76 -10.06 18.96
C LEU A 40 30.06 -10.94 19.98
N ASN A 41 28.83 -11.37 19.73
CA ASN A 41 28.01 -12.18 20.65
C ASN A 41 27.82 -11.51 22.03
N MET A 42 27.89 -10.17 22.07
CA MET A 42 27.71 -9.39 23.31
C MET A 42 26.23 -9.07 23.58
N THR A 43 25.33 -9.53 22.70
CA THR A 43 23.88 -9.32 22.85
C THR A 43 23.34 -9.85 24.17
N ASP A 44 23.83 -11.02 24.61
CA ASP A 44 23.36 -11.64 25.85
C ASP A 44 23.84 -10.87 27.10
N ILE A 45 25.08 -10.38 27.08
CA ILE A 45 25.63 -9.55 28.17
C ILE A 45 24.90 -8.21 28.23
N MET A 46 24.72 -7.56 27.06
CA MET A 46 23.96 -6.29 27.02
C MET A 46 22.50 -6.49 27.40
N ARG A 47 21.89 -7.58 26.97
CA ARG A 47 20.52 -7.94 27.34
C ARG A 47 20.40 -8.10 28.85
N SER A 48 21.28 -8.88 29.48
CA SER A 48 21.22 -9.10 30.94
C SER A 48 21.43 -7.81 31.72
N LEU A 49 22.32 -6.92 31.27
CA LEU A 49 22.57 -5.63 31.90
C LEU A 49 21.38 -4.66 31.74
N LEU A 50 20.79 -4.59 30.52
CA LEU A 50 19.67 -3.69 30.24
C LEU A 50 18.34 -4.24 30.76
N ASP A 51 18.20 -5.56 30.89
CA ASP A 51 17.03 -6.19 31.52
C ASP A 51 17.04 -6.08 33.05
N SER A 52 18.21 -5.87 33.67
CA SER A 52 18.28 -5.60 35.11
C SER A 52 17.63 -4.27 35.49
N ALA A 53 17.64 -3.29 34.59
CA ALA A 53 16.93 -2.02 34.71
C ALA A 53 15.53 -2.13 34.15
N ALA A 54 14.62 -2.81 34.85
CA ALA A 54 13.22 -2.97 34.44
C ALA A 54 12.27 -2.35 35.46
N ILE A 55 11.22 -1.69 34.97
CA ILE A 55 10.11 -1.18 35.77
C ILE A 55 8.91 -2.11 35.54
N GLN A 56 8.30 -2.58 36.60
CA GLN A 56 7.03 -3.32 36.54
C GLN A 56 5.85 -2.35 36.54
N PHE A 57 5.04 -2.43 35.52
CA PHE A 57 3.79 -1.67 35.43
C PHE A 57 2.63 -2.67 35.27
N GLY A 58 1.96 -3.01 36.38
CA GLY A 58 0.99 -4.09 36.43
C GLY A 58 1.63 -5.44 36.07
N ASP A 59 1.03 -6.18 35.14
CA ASP A 59 1.54 -7.48 34.68
C ASP A 59 2.63 -7.36 33.59
N THR A 60 2.96 -6.13 33.15
CA THR A 60 3.93 -5.89 32.08
C THR A 60 5.27 -5.43 32.64
N ARG A 61 6.34 -6.18 32.37
CA ARG A 61 7.72 -5.81 32.69
C ARG A 61 8.32 -5.03 31.53
N ILE A 62 8.55 -3.72 31.74
CA ILE A 62 9.18 -2.85 30.77
C ILE A 62 10.67 -2.73 31.11
N SER A 63 11.53 -3.40 30.34
CA SER A 63 12.98 -3.30 30.50
C SER A 63 13.57 -2.25 29.54
N VAL A 64 14.74 -1.72 29.90
CA VAL A 64 15.48 -0.82 29.01
C VAL A 64 15.84 -1.53 27.69
N TRP A 65 16.12 -2.84 27.74
CA TRP A 65 16.33 -3.65 26.55
C TRP A 65 15.13 -3.64 25.60
N LEU A 66 13.91 -3.82 26.12
CA LEU A 66 12.67 -3.77 25.35
C LEU A 66 12.51 -2.42 24.65
N LEU A 67 12.78 -1.31 25.37
CA LEU A 67 12.69 0.04 24.80
C LEU A 67 13.71 0.28 23.67
N VAL A 68 14.95 -0.21 23.85
CA VAL A 68 16.00 -0.10 22.83
C VAL A 68 15.62 -0.93 21.59
N GLN A 69 15.19 -2.17 21.82
CA GLN A 69 14.74 -3.05 20.72
C GLN A 69 13.55 -2.43 19.97
N ALA A 70 12.58 -1.89 20.71
CA ALA A 70 11.45 -1.16 20.14
C ALA A 70 11.88 0.01 19.26
N ALA A 71 12.75 0.87 19.81
CA ALA A 71 13.22 2.04 19.10
C ALA A 71 13.98 1.68 17.82
N VAL A 72 14.85 0.67 17.86
CA VAL A 72 15.62 0.18 16.71
C VAL A 72 14.70 -0.42 15.66
N THR A 73 13.76 -1.29 16.07
CA THR A 73 12.82 -1.94 15.14
C THR A 73 11.91 -0.91 14.48
N LEU A 74 11.33 0.01 15.27
CA LEU A 74 10.47 1.06 14.74
C LEU A 74 11.24 1.98 13.78
N ALA A 75 12.46 2.38 14.15
CA ALA A 75 13.30 3.20 13.28
C ALA A 75 13.62 2.47 11.96
N ALA A 76 13.97 1.20 12.00
CA ALA A 76 14.24 0.38 10.82
C ALA A 76 13.00 0.26 9.92
N LEU A 77 11.83 0.02 10.50
CA LEU A 77 10.57 -0.07 9.76
C LEU A 77 10.18 1.28 9.13
N LEU A 78 10.32 2.40 9.86
CA LEU A 78 10.02 3.73 9.33
C LEU A 78 10.98 4.16 8.23
N VAL A 79 12.28 3.83 8.35
CA VAL A 79 13.27 4.08 7.30
C VAL A 79 12.94 3.26 6.05
N SER A 80 12.61 1.98 6.23
CA SER A 80 12.22 1.10 5.12
C SER A 80 10.96 1.61 4.43
N ALA A 81 9.93 1.95 5.21
CA ALA A 81 8.69 2.54 4.68
C ALA A 81 8.95 3.83 3.89
N ARG A 82 9.83 4.71 4.41
CA ARG A 82 10.21 5.95 3.72
C ARG A 82 10.95 5.69 2.41
N LEU A 83 11.87 4.72 2.37
CA LEU A 83 12.60 4.37 1.16
C LEU A 83 11.67 3.80 0.09
N ILE A 84 10.78 2.88 0.48
CA ILE A 84 9.79 2.29 -0.41
C ILE A 84 8.83 3.38 -0.93
N ALA A 85 8.29 4.22 -0.03
CA ALA A 85 7.40 5.30 -0.39
C ALA A 85 8.06 6.30 -1.35
N LYS A 86 9.33 6.65 -1.11
CA LYS A 86 10.08 7.55 -1.98
C LYS A 86 10.29 6.94 -3.36
N THR A 87 10.78 5.69 -3.43
CA THR A 87 11.01 5.00 -4.70
C THR A 87 9.71 4.83 -5.50
N GLY A 88 8.61 4.48 -4.81
CA GLY A 88 7.28 4.42 -5.43
C GLY A 88 6.81 5.77 -5.95
N ALA A 89 6.95 6.83 -5.14
CA ALA A 89 6.59 8.19 -5.54
C ALA A 89 7.39 8.67 -6.75
N ASP A 90 8.71 8.42 -6.77
CA ASP A 90 9.58 8.83 -7.89
C ASP A 90 9.20 8.11 -9.20
N ARG A 91 8.75 6.84 -9.11
CA ARG A 91 8.23 6.09 -10.27
C ARG A 91 6.89 6.63 -10.75
N LEU A 92 5.95 6.90 -9.83
CA LEU A 92 4.64 7.45 -10.19
C LEU A 92 4.75 8.82 -10.84
N ARG A 93 5.64 9.69 -10.35
CA ARG A 93 5.85 11.04 -10.92
C ARG A 93 6.42 11.03 -12.33
N ARG A 94 7.11 9.95 -12.72
CA ARG A 94 7.67 9.80 -14.08
C ARG A 94 6.66 9.24 -15.09
N ASN A 95 5.50 8.82 -14.63
CA ASN A 95 4.47 8.28 -15.51
C ASN A 95 3.62 9.44 -16.05
N GLU A 96 3.84 9.78 -17.32
CA GLU A 96 3.16 10.87 -18.03
C GLU A 96 1.69 10.57 -18.33
N ASP A 97 1.28 9.29 -18.29
CA ASP A 97 -0.10 8.86 -18.55
C ASP A 97 -1.05 9.22 -17.39
N LEU A 98 -0.51 9.52 -16.21
CA LEU A 98 -1.30 9.84 -15.02
C LEU A 98 -1.43 11.35 -14.83
N SER A 99 -2.65 11.82 -14.62
CA SER A 99 -2.86 13.22 -14.26
C SER A 99 -2.14 13.58 -12.94
N PRO A 100 -1.63 14.80 -12.78
CA PRO A 100 -0.92 15.25 -11.57
C PRO A 100 -1.71 15.01 -10.28
N SER A 101 -3.03 15.17 -10.33
CA SER A 101 -3.93 14.93 -9.19
C SER A 101 -3.96 13.46 -8.78
N VAL A 102 -4.03 12.53 -9.74
CA VAL A 102 -4.00 11.09 -9.49
C VAL A 102 -2.64 10.67 -8.94
N GLN A 103 -1.53 11.21 -9.47
CA GLN A 103 -0.20 10.95 -8.94
C GLN A 103 -0.09 11.34 -7.46
N VAL A 104 -0.53 12.56 -7.10
CA VAL A 104 -0.50 13.04 -5.70
C VAL A 104 -1.35 12.16 -4.79
N LEU A 105 -2.56 11.80 -5.22
CA LEU A 105 -3.46 10.95 -4.44
C LEU A 105 -2.86 9.57 -4.21
N ALA A 106 -2.35 8.92 -5.26
CA ALA A 106 -1.73 7.60 -5.18
C ALA A 106 -0.49 7.59 -4.27
N ILE A 107 0.37 8.63 -4.38
CA ILE A 107 1.54 8.79 -3.53
C ILE A 107 1.13 8.92 -2.06
N LYS A 108 0.12 9.74 -1.76
CA LYS A 108 -0.37 9.91 -0.39
C LYS A 108 -0.98 8.62 0.17
N PHE A 109 -1.74 7.90 -0.63
CA PHE A 109 -2.31 6.62 -0.23
C PHE A 109 -1.21 5.59 0.11
N ILE A 110 -0.20 5.45 -0.75
CA ILE A 110 0.95 4.56 -0.50
C ILE A 110 1.70 4.98 0.77
N GLN A 111 1.93 6.28 0.98
CA GLN A 111 2.60 6.79 2.18
C GLN A 111 1.83 6.44 3.45
N VAL A 112 0.52 6.70 3.48
CA VAL A 112 -0.34 6.39 4.62
C VAL A 112 -0.32 4.89 4.90
N ALA A 113 -0.50 4.04 3.89
CA ALA A 113 -0.49 2.59 4.03
C ALA A 113 0.84 2.08 4.60
N LEU A 114 1.99 2.54 4.04
CA LEU A 114 3.31 2.10 4.48
C LEU A 114 3.64 2.57 5.90
N TYR A 115 3.35 3.82 6.24
CA TYR A 115 3.64 4.34 7.58
C TYR A 115 2.72 3.72 8.63
N SER A 116 1.44 3.49 8.33
CA SER A 116 0.53 2.79 9.23
C SER A 116 0.99 1.35 9.46
N THR A 117 1.37 0.63 8.40
CA THR A 117 1.92 -0.73 8.50
C THR A 117 3.19 -0.76 9.34
N ALA A 118 4.13 0.15 9.10
CA ALA A 118 5.37 0.26 9.87
C ALA A 118 5.11 0.54 11.36
N PHE A 119 4.13 1.41 11.65
CA PHE A 119 3.73 1.73 13.01
C PHE A 119 3.15 0.52 13.74
N PHE A 120 2.18 -0.18 13.14
CA PHE A 120 1.56 -1.36 13.76
C PHE A 120 2.54 -2.52 13.90
N LEU A 121 3.39 -2.78 12.92
CA LEU A 121 4.45 -3.79 13.05
C LEU A 121 5.46 -3.42 14.14
N GLY A 122 5.78 -2.13 14.27
CA GLY A 122 6.64 -1.62 15.35
C GLY A 122 6.02 -1.87 16.72
N LEU A 123 4.75 -1.55 16.93
CA LEU A 123 4.03 -1.82 18.20
C LEU A 123 3.99 -3.32 18.50
N ARG A 124 3.69 -4.16 17.50
CA ARG A 124 3.67 -5.62 17.68
C ARG A 124 5.03 -6.18 18.09
N SER A 125 6.12 -5.64 17.54
CA SER A 125 7.48 -6.11 17.85
C SER A 125 7.90 -5.87 19.30
N VAL A 126 7.22 -4.94 19.99
CA VAL A 126 7.40 -4.61 21.42
C VAL A 126 6.50 -5.45 22.32
N GLY A 127 5.67 -6.33 21.73
CA GLY A 127 4.73 -7.14 22.50
C GLY A 127 3.40 -6.46 22.77
N PHE A 128 3.10 -5.34 22.11
CA PHE A 128 1.78 -4.70 22.23
C PHE A 128 0.71 -5.62 21.64
N ASP A 129 -0.33 -5.91 22.42
CA ASP A 129 -1.49 -6.64 21.93
C ASP A 129 -2.35 -5.74 21.02
N LEU A 130 -2.35 -6.07 19.75
CA LEU A 130 -3.10 -5.33 18.73
C LEU A 130 -4.49 -5.94 18.45
N THR A 131 -4.92 -6.94 19.22
CA THR A 131 -6.16 -7.68 18.95
C THR A 131 -7.36 -6.74 18.92
N GLY A 132 -7.50 -5.85 19.91
CA GLY A 132 -8.58 -4.86 19.93
C GLY A 132 -8.55 -3.91 18.72
N LEU A 133 -7.36 -3.46 18.33
CA LEU A 133 -7.17 -2.61 17.15
C LEU A 133 -7.47 -3.36 15.84
N ALA A 134 -7.14 -4.65 15.77
CA ALA A 134 -7.47 -5.48 14.61
C ALA A 134 -8.98 -5.63 14.43
N VAL A 135 -9.72 -5.87 15.52
CA VAL A 135 -11.20 -5.94 15.50
C VAL A 135 -11.80 -4.61 15.04
N LEU A 136 -11.34 -3.49 15.62
CA LEU A 136 -11.81 -2.16 15.23
C LEU A 136 -11.49 -1.85 13.76
N SER A 137 -10.27 -2.18 13.33
CA SER A 137 -9.85 -2.00 11.92
C SER A 137 -10.67 -2.84 10.96
N GLY A 138 -11.04 -4.06 11.37
CA GLY A 138 -11.96 -4.91 10.62
C GLY A 138 -13.33 -4.28 10.45
N ALA A 139 -13.91 -3.74 11.54
CA ALA A 139 -15.20 -3.05 11.47
C ALA A 139 -15.16 -1.82 10.55
N ILE A 140 -14.12 -0.98 10.68
CA ILE A 140 -13.90 0.16 9.79
C ILE A 140 -13.73 -0.32 8.33
N GLY A 141 -12.99 -1.41 8.10
CA GLY A 141 -12.78 -2.00 6.78
C GLY A 141 -14.10 -2.42 6.11
N VAL A 142 -15.03 -3.01 6.87
CA VAL A 142 -16.36 -3.39 6.37
C VAL A 142 -17.16 -2.14 5.96
N VAL A 143 -17.18 -1.09 6.78
CA VAL A 143 -17.89 0.17 6.45
C VAL A 143 -17.31 0.82 5.21
N LEU A 144 -15.97 0.89 5.11
CA LEU A 144 -15.29 1.40 3.92
C LEU A 144 -15.56 0.53 2.68
N GLY A 145 -15.62 -0.81 2.87
CA GLY A 145 -15.96 -1.75 1.80
C GLY A 145 -17.35 -1.48 1.21
N PHE A 146 -18.35 -1.27 2.05
CA PHE A 146 -19.68 -0.88 1.59
C PHE A 146 -19.68 0.47 0.87
N GLY A 147 -18.91 1.45 1.38
CA GLY A 147 -18.77 2.75 0.73
C GLY A 147 -18.12 2.68 -0.66
N LEU A 148 -17.21 1.72 -0.88
CA LEU A 148 -16.48 1.52 -2.14
C LEU A 148 -17.11 0.47 -3.05
N GLN A 149 -18.16 -0.23 -2.62
CA GLN A 149 -18.76 -1.37 -3.33
C GLN A 149 -19.07 -1.04 -4.79
N LYS A 150 -19.75 0.07 -5.06
CA LYS A 150 -20.10 0.51 -6.41
C LYS A 150 -18.88 0.78 -7.30
N VAL A 151 -17.81 1.33 -6.74
CA VAL A 151 -16.57 1.61 -7.47
C VAL A 151 -15.88 0.31 -7.88
N VAL A 152 -15.79 -0.64 -6.94
CA VAL A 152 -15.18 -1.96 -7.19
C VAL A 152 -16.03 -2.76 -8.18
N SER A 153 -17.36 -2.78 -8.00
CA SER A 153 -18.28 -3.45 -8.92
C SER A 153 -18.11 -2.98 -10.36
N ASN A 154 -18.09 -1.68 -10.59
CA ASN A 154 -17.91 -1.11 -11.93
C ASN A 154 -16.55 -1.43 -12.54
N LEU A 155 -15.49 -1.44 -11.74
CA LEU A 155 -14.15 -1.80 -12.21
C LEU A 155 -14.09 -3.29 -12.60
N VAL A 156 -14.61 -4.17 -11.76
CA VAL A 156 -14.65 -5.61 -12.04
C VAL A 156 -15.52 -5.90 -13.27
N SER A 157 -16.69 -5.27 -13.37
CA SER A 157 -17.56 -5.38 -14.55
C SER A 157 -16.85 -4.90 -15.83
N GLY A 158 -16.11 -3.79 -15.76
CA GLY A 158 -15.31 -3.32 -16.90
C GLY A 158 -14.26 -4.33 -17.36
N ILE A 159 -13.57 -4.98 -16.42
CA ILE A 159 -12.60 -6.04 -16.72
C ILE A 159 -13.31 -7.23 -17.39
N ILE A 160 -14.46 -7.65 -16.86
CA ILE A 160 -15.25 -8.77 -17.44
C ILE A 160 -15.66 -8.45 -18.86
N ILE A 161 -16.22 -7.26 -19.13
CA ILE A 161 -16.62 -6.83 -20.47
C ILE A 161 -15.44 -6.89 -21.46
N LEU A 162 -14.27 -6.42 -21.06
CA LEU A 162 -13.07 -6.44 -21.89
C LEU A 162 -12.53 -7.85 -22.17
N LEU A 163 -12.66 -8.77 -21.20
CA LEU A 163 -12.21 -10.15 -21.36
C LEU A 163 -13.18 -10.98 -22.20
N ASP A 164 -14.47 -10.87 -21.96
CA ASP A 164 -15.50 -11.66 -22.67
C ASP A 164 -15.71 -11.16 -24.10
N LYS A 165 -15.42 -9.90 -24.37
CA LYS A 165 -15.61 -9.26 -25.68
C LYS A 165 -17.04 -9.44 -26.21
N SER A 166 -18.01 -9.58 -25.31
CA SER A 166 -19.43 -9.71 -25.64
C SER A 166 -20.01 -8.44 -26.29
N ILE A 167 -19.41 -7.31 -25.99
CA ILE A 167 -19.67 -5.99 -26.62
C ILE A 167 -18.35 -5.33 -26.97
N LYS A 168 -18.33 -4.57 -28.08
CA LYS A 168 -17.13 -3.93 -28.61
C LYS A 168 -17.43 -2.48 -29.02
N PRO A 169 -16.41 -1.59 -29.08
CA PRO A 169 -16.57 -0.29 -29.71
C PRO A 169 -17.10 -0.46 -31.13
N GLY A 170 -18.12 0.34 -31.47
CA GLY A 170 -18.84 0.27 -32.74
C GLY A 170 -20.09 -0.62 -32.77
N ASP A 171 -20.27 -1.48 -31.74
CA ASP A 171 -21.51 -2.26 -31.64
C ASP A 171 -22.70 -1.35 -31.33
N VAL A 172 -23.86 -1.67 -31.92
CA VAL A 172 -25.14 -1.04 -31.60
C VAL A 172 -25.82 -1.83 -30.50
N ILE A 173 -26.12 -1.18 -29.40
CA ILE A 173 -26.76 -1.81 -28.24
C ILE A 173 -28.03 -1.08 -27.83
N SER A 174 -28.91 -1.81 -27.13
CA SER A 174 -29.97 -1.22 -26.34
C SER A 174 -29.93 -1.71 -24.91
N LEU A 175 -30.10 -0.77 -23.97
CA LEU A 175 -30.19 -0.99 -22.53
C LEU A 175 -31.32 -0.13 -21.99
N GLY A 176 -32.41 -0.74 -21.57
CA GLY A 176 -33.64 0.01 -21.24
C GLY A 176 -34.10 0.89 -22.41
N ASP A 177 -34.28 2.18 -22.13
CA ASP A 177 -34.68 3.16 -23.12
C ASP A 177 -33.53 3.76 -23.94
N THR A 178 -32.27 3.37 -23.64
CA THR A 178 -31.11 3.88 -24.36
C THR A 178 -30.80 2.97 -25.54
N PHE A 179 -30.79 3.56 -26.75
CA PHE A 179 -30.37 2.90 -27.98
C PHE A 179 -29.28 3.72 -28.67
N GLY A 180 -28.15 3.09 -28.98
CA GLY A 180 -27.02 3.78 -29.58
C GLY A 180 -25.85 2.84 -29.89
N TRP A 181 -24.76 3.41 -30.38
CA TRP A 181 -23.54 2.65 -30.63
C TRP A 181 -22.51 2.95 -29.52
N ILE A 182 -21.70 1.94 -29.23
CA ILE A 182 -20.60 2.05 -28.26
C ILE A 182 -19.48 2.86 -28.89
N GLU A 183 -19.17 4.01 -28.30
CA GLU A 183 -18.05 4.86 -28.70
C GLU A 183 -16.75 4.36 -28.06
N ALA A 184 -16.77 4.10 -26.73
CA ALA A 184 -15.59 3.69 -26.00
C ALA A 184 -15.96 2.82 -24.78
N LEU A 185 -15.08 1.86 -24.46
CA LEU A 185 -15.12 1.05 -23.25
C LEU A 185 -14.14 1.62 -22.23
N GLY A 186 -14.65 2.20 -21.16
CA GLY A 186 -13.85 2.74 -20.05
C GLY A 186 -13.73 1.76 -18.88
N ALA A 187 -12.83 2.06 -17.94
CA ALA A 187 -12.61 1.22 -16.76
C ALA A 187 -13.82 1.13 -15.82
N ARG A 188 -14.72 2.09 -15.82
CA ARG A 188 -15.89 2.15 -14.92
C ARG A 188 -17.21 2.42 -15.61
N TYR A 189 -17.19 2.88 -16.86
CA TYR A 189 -18.39 3.15 -17.66
C TYR A 189 -18.08 2.90 -19.14
N VAL A 190 -19.15 2.64 -19.89
CA VAL A 190 -19.13 2.58 -21.36
C VAL A 190 -19.77 3.85 -21.88
N SER A 191 -19.16 4.48 -22.89
CA SER A 191 -19.74 5.60 -23.62
C SER A 191 -20.60 5.08 -24.77
N VAL A 192 -21.89 5.43 -24.75
CA VAL A 192 -22.86 5.08 -25.80
C VAL A 192 -23.41 6.36 -26.41
N VAL A 193 -23.26 6.51 -27.71
CA VAL A 193 -23.77 7.66 -28.47
C VAL A 193 -25.06 7.29 -29.16
N THR A 194 -26.10 8.10 -28.97
CA THR A 194 -27.41 7.91 -29.57
C THR A 194 -27.51 8.64 -30.91
N ARG A 195 -28.53 8.32 -31.71
CA ARG A 195 -28.73 8.88 -33.05
C ARG A 195 -28.93 10.39 -33.05
N ASP A 196 -29.46 10.96 -31.96
CA ASP A 196 -29.64 12.40 -31.77
C ASP A 196 -28.34 13.08 -31.22
N GLY A 197 -27.23 12.37 -31.18
CA GLY A 197 -25.91 12.91 -30.80
C GLY A 197 -25.68 13.05 -29.30
N LYS A 198 -26.50 12.45 -28.46
CA LYS A 198 -26.30 12.44 -27.02
C LYS A 198 -25.36 11.32 -26.63
N GLU A 199 -24.43 11.62 -25.75
CA GLU A 199 -23.53 10.62 -25.14
C GLU A 199 -24.06 10.21 -23.78
N PHE A 200 -24.27 8.90 -23.60
CA PHE A 200 -24.66 8.29 -22.35
C PHE A 200 -23.46 7.56 -21.73
N LEU A 201 -23.09 7.91 -20.52
CA LEU A 201 -22.06 7.23 -19.76
C LEU A 201 -22.72 6.17 -18.86
N ILE A 202 -22.77 4.94 -19.34
CA ILE A 202 -23.44 3.81 -18.69
C ILE A 202 -22.44 3.10 -17.78
N PRO A 203 -22.72 2.96 -16.48
CA PRO A 203 -21.86 2.20 -15.57
C PRO A 203 -21.66 0.76 -16.06
N ASN A 204 -20.44 0.25 -15.97
CA ASN A 204 -20.13 -1.12 -16.43
C ASN A 204 -20.96 -2.18 -15.68
N GLU A 205 -21.27 -1.92 -14.41
CA GLU A 205 -22.12 -2.79 -13.58
C GLU A 205 -23.49 -2.99 -14.21
N ASP A 206 -24.11 -1.93 -14.78
CA ASP A 206 -25.44 -1.99 -15.38
C ASP A 206 -25.44 -2.87 -16.66
N LEU A 207 -24.32 -2.89 -17.38
CA LEU A 207 -24.16 -3.75 -18.57
C LEU A 207 -23.96 -5.24 -18.24
N ILE A 208 -23.46 -5.57 -17.04
CA ILE A 208 -23.26 -6.95 -16.59
C ILE A 208 -24.49 -7.47 -15.86
N THR A 209 -25.16 -6.62 -15.07
CA THR A 209 -26.30 -7.04 -14.25
C THR A 209 -27.65 -6.83 -14.96
N GLY A 210 -27.67 -5.92 -15.94
CA GLY A 210 -28.86 -5.62 -16.74
C GLY A 210 -28.95 -6.47 -18.01
N GLN A 211 -30.12 -6.43 -18.63
CA GLN A 211 -30.33 -7.04 -19.95
C GLN A 211 -29.87 -6.09 -21.03
N VAL A 212 -28.81 -6.49 -21.77
CA VAL A 212 -28.30 -5.75 -22.92
C VAL A 212 -28.64 -6.51 -24.21
N VAL A 213 -29.20 -5.81 -25.17
CA VAL A 213 -29.41 -6.36 -26.52
C VAL A 213 -28.35 -5.79 -27.46
N ASN A 214 -27.52 -6.67 -28.01
CA ASN A 214 -26.52 -6.29 -29.03
C ASN A 214 -27.10 -6.56 -30.43
N TRP A 215 -27.31 -5.50 -31.19
CA TRP A 215 -27.87 -5.52 -32.54
C TRP A 215 -26.82 -5.74 -33.63
N SER A 216 -25.56 -5.63 -33.30
CA SER A 216 -24.42 -5.78 -34.24
C SER A 216 -23.68 -7.10 -34.05
N HIS A 217 -24.19 -8.01 -33.18
CA HIS A 217 -23.53 -9.30 -32.95
C HIS A 217 -23.57 -10.11 -34.26
N SER A 218 -22.43 -10.14 -34.96
CA SER A 218 -22.23 -11.01 -36.14
C SER A 218 -21.47 -12.26 -35.72
N ASN A 219 -21.98 -13.40 -36.15
CA ASN A 219 -21.27 -14.70 -36.08
C ASN A 219 -19.93 -14.65 -36.79
#